data_722426fcbae706a3e8042d44f83f97ca
#
_entry.id   722426fcbae706a3e8042d44f83f97ca
#
_cell.length_a   1.000
_cell.length_b   1.000
_cell.length_c   1.000
_cell.angle_alpha   90.00
_cell.angle_beta   90.00
_cell.angle_gamma   90.00
#
_symmetry.space_group_name_H-M   'P 1'
#
loop_
_entity.id
_entity.type
_entity.pdbx_description
1 polymer ?
#
loop_
_entity_poly.entity_id
_entity_poly.type
_entity_poly.pdbx_seq_one_letter_code
_entity_poly.pdbx_strand_id
1 'polypeptide(L)'
;MIVSVTGSSGFIGKWLVKRLIKDGHEVREWDRHIDREIANFELEGADFVVHLAAMADVRASMLEPELWYENNVTTTTRIQRICNENKIPLVYASSSCIHAWWKSPYGTTKKINEETAFPGQVGLRFTTVYGEGARDSMFIGKLLRGEIKYATNHIRDFIHVSDVVDGIMLFINEGTYNRLPAY
;
A
#
# COMPACT_ATOMS: atom_id res chain seq x y z
N MET A 1 17.86 -9.99 -4.69
CA MET A 1 16.68 -10.78 -4.25
C MET A 1 15.55 -10.58 -5.22
N ILE A 2 14.57 -11.47 -5.21
CA ILE A 2 13.34 -11.37 -5.99
C ILE A 2 12.28 -10.70 -5.11
N VAL A 3 11.72 -9.56 -5.54
CA VAL A 3 10.71 -8.82 -4.80
C VAL A 3 9.40 -8.83 -5.58
N SER A 4 8.33 -9.40 -5.01
CA SER A 4 7.00 -9.30 -5.58
C SER A 4 6.32 -8.00 -5.14
N VAL A 5 5.84 -7.22 -6.10
CA VAL A 5 5.15 -5.94 -5.86
C VAL A 5 3.74 -6.00 -6.43
N THR A 6 2.74 -5.93 -5.56
CA THR A 6 1.35 -5.80 -6.02
C THR A 6 0.95 -4.33 -6.07
N GLY A 7 0.10 -3.96 -7.03
CA GLY A 7 -0.19 -2.55 -7.29
C GLY A 7 0.98 -1.82 -7.95
N SER A 8 1.81 -2.55 -8.71
CA SER A 8 3.04 -2.07 -9.34
C SER A 8 2.80 -0.93 -10.33
N SER A 9 1.67 -0.91 -11.03
CA SER A 9 1.28 0.15 -11.96
C SER A 9 0.65 1.37 -11.26
N GLY A 10 0.42 1.30 -9.95
CA GLY A 10 -0.10 2.40 -9.13
C GLY A 10 0.93 3.51 -8.90
N PHE A 11 0.51 4.60 -8.26
CA PHE A 11 1.36 5.76 -7.98
C PHE A 11 2.64 5.37 -7.20
N ILE A 12 2.50 4.79 -6.01
CA ILE A 12 3.64 4.37 -5.19
C ILE A 12 4.37 3.19 -5.83
N GLY A 13 3.62 2.26 -6.43
CA GLY A 13 4.16 1.06 -7.05
C GLY A 13 5.18 1.34 -8.15
N LYS A 14 4.89 2.28 -9.05
CA LYS A 14 5.82 2.69 -10.12
C LYS A 14 7.14 3.24 -9.59
N TRP A 15 7.11 4.03 -8.53
CA TRP A 15 8.31 4.55 -7.88
C TRP A 15 9.12 3.44 -7.22
N LEU A 16 8.43 2.52 -6.54
CA LEU A 16 9.09 1.38 -5.89
C LEU A 16 9.72 0.43 -6.90
N VAL A 17 8.99 0.05 -7.96
CA VAL A 17 9.52 -0.82 -9.02
C VAL A 17 10.77 -0.21 -9.65
N LYS A 18 10.72 1.08 -10.01
CA LYS A 18 11.88 1.80 -10.56
C LYS A 18 13.07 1.78 -9.59
N ARG A 19 12.82 1.96 -8.30
CA ARG A 19 13.88 1.93 -7.29
C ARG A 19 14.47 0.54 -7.11
N LEU A 20 13.65 -0.50 -7.02
CA LEU A 20 14.09 -1.88 -6.90
C LEU A 20 14.98 -2.31 -8.07
N ILE A 21 14.56 -2.01 -9.31
CA ILE A 21 15.35 -2.32 -10.51
C ILE A 21 16.69 -1.57 -10.49
N LYS A 22 16.68 -0.29 -10.11
CA LYS A 22 17.89 0.52 -10.00
C LYS A 22 18.89 -0.05 -8.98
N ASP A 23 18.37 -0.59 -7.87
CA ASP A 23 19.18 -1.15 -6.79
C ASP A 23 19.54 -2.63 -7.04
N GLY A 24 19.23 -3.18 -8.23
CA GLY A 24 19.66 -4.51 -8.69
C GLY A 24 18.78 -5.67 -8.20
N HIS A 25 17.56 -5.40 -7.76
CA HIS A 25 16.59 -6.44 -7.44
C HIS A 25 15.84 -6.92 -8.69
N GLU A 26 15.48 -8.19 -8.70
CA GLU A 26 14.52 -8.74 -9.64
C GLU A 26 13.10 -8.47 -9.14
N VAL A 27 12.21 -7.97 -10.01
CA VAL A 27 10.85 -7.57 -9.62
C VAL A 27 9.81 -8.46 -10.29
N ARG A 28 8.91 -9.03 -9.49
CA ARG A 28 7.68 -9.69 -9.95
C ARG A 28 6.52 -8.70 -9.78
N GLU A 29 6.03 -8.17 -10.87
CA GLU A 29 4.97 -7.18 -10.87
C GLU A 29 3.58 -7.82 -10.92
N TRP A 30 2.65 -7.33 -10.09
CA TRP A 30 1.26 -7.77 -10.02
C TRP A 30 0.33 -6.56 -10.04
N ASP A 31 -0.41 -6.41 -11.13
CA ASP A 31 -1.39 -5.32 -11.29
C ASP A 31 -2.38 -5.68 -12.40
N ARG A 32 -3.64 -5.29 -12.24
CA ARG A 32 -4.68 -5.49 -13.26
C ARG A 32 -4.37 -4.78 -14.59
N HIS A 33 -3.61 -3.70 -14.56
CA HIS A 33 -3.21 -2.96 -15.77
C HIS A 33 -2.13 -3.65 -16.61
N ILE A 34 -1.58 -4.74 -16.12
CA ILE A 34 -0.64 -5.60 -16.83
C ILE A 34 -1.15 -7.05 -16.93
N ASP A 35 -2.47 -7.23 -16.87
CA ASP A 35 -3.18 -8.53 -16.95
C ASP A 35 -2.71 -9.56 -15.90
N ARG A 36 -2.20 -9.09 -14.76
CA ARG A 36 -1.79 -9.92 -13.61
C ARG A 36 -2.64 -9.57 -12.40
N GLU A 37 -3.84 -10.13 -12.39
CA GLU A 37 -4.83 -9.91 -11.33
C GLU A 37 -4.31 -10.41 -9.97
N ILE A 38 -4.49 -9.59 -8.95
CA ILE A 38 -4.07 -9.90 -7.59
C ILE A 38 -4.84 -11.10 -7.02
N ALA A 39 -6.06 -11.34 -7.50
CA ALA A 39 -6.83 -12.52 -7.15
C ALA A 39 -6.09 -13.83 -7.51
N ASN A 40 -5.20 -13.78 -8.50
CA ASN A 40 -4.36 -14.90 -8.94
C ASN A 40 -2.92 -14.81 -8.41
N PHE A 41 -2.67 -13.97 -7.41
CA PHE A 41 -1.31 -13.75 -6.88
C PHE A 41 -0.64 -15.06 -6.46
N GLU A 42 0.59 -15.24 -6.94
CA GLU A 42 1.50 -16.30 -6.58
C GLU A 42 2.87 -15.74 -6.22
N LEU A 43 3.63 -16.43 -5.37
CA LEU A 43 4.95 -15.95 -4.91
C LEU A 43 6.00 -15.94 -6.04
N GLU A 44 5.93 -16.88 -6.96
CA GLU A 44 6.88 -17.02 -8.09
C GLU A 44 8.36 -16.95 -7.66
N GLY A 45 8.69 -17.55 -6.52
CA GLY A 45 10.02 -17.57 -5.97
C GLY A 45 10.46 -16.26 -5.30
N ALA A 46 9.52 -15.37 -4.94
CA ALA A 46 9.83 -14.13 -4.25
C ALA A 46 10.50 -14.36 -2.89
N ASP A 47 11.53 -13.59 -2.62
CA ASP A 47 12.19 -13.50 -1.31
C ASP A 47 11.48 -12.51 -0.38
N PHE A 48 10.72 -11.58 -0.95
CA PHE A 48 10.01 -10.50 -0.24
C PHE A 48 8.75 -10.08 -1.00
N VAL A 49 7.70 -9.72 -0.28
CA VAL A 49 6.46 -9.20 -0.87
C VAL A 49 6.16 -7.80 -0.37
N VAL A 50 5.88 -6.88 -1.30
CA VAL A 50 5.34 -5.54 -1.02
C VAL A 50 3.95 -5.44 -1.61
N HIS A 51 2.94 -5.40 -0.74
CA HIS A 51 1.53 -5.35 -1.15
C HIS A 51 1.00 -3.91 -1.09
N LEU A 52 0.98 -3.24 -2.25
CA LEU A 52 0.46 -1.87 -2.40
C LEU A 52 -0.91 -1.79 -3.06
N ALA A 53 -1.35 -2.89 -3.67
CA ALA A 53 -2.64 -2.92 -4.34
C ALA A 53 -3.79 -2.74 -3.36
N ALA A 54 -4.57 -1.71 -3.60
CA ALA A 54 -5.80 -1.42 -2.87
C ALA A 54 -6.66 -0.40 -3.60
N MET A 55 -7.94 -0.44 -3.37
CA MET A 55 -8.83 0.68 -3.65
C MET A 55 -8.68 1.72 -2.53
N ALA A 56 -8.17 2.92 -2.86
CA ALA A 56 -7.68 3.90 -1.88
C ALA A 56 -8.45 5.23 -1.87
N ASP A 57 -9.67 5.26 -2.40
CA ASP A 57 -10.52 6.44 -2.37
C ASP A 57 -11.54 6.36 -1.22
N VAL A 58 -11.35 7.22 -0.20
CA VAL A 58 -12.21 7.27 0.98
C VAL A 58 -13.66 7.63 0.63
N ARG A 59 -13.88 8.56 -0.31
CA ARG A 59 -15.22 9.01 -0.67
C ARG A 59 -15.95 7.98 -1.51
N ALA A 60 -15.28 7.40 -2.49
CA ALA A 60 -15.85 6.35 -3.31
C ALA A 60 -16.19 5.09 -2.47
N SER A 61 -15.42 4.79 -1.41
CA SER A 61 -15.74 3.68 -0.50
C SER A 61 -17.09 3.82 0.20
N MET A 62 -17.60 5.04 0.36
CA MET A 62 -18.93 5.28 0.96
C MET A 62 -20.08 4.91 0.00
N LEU A 63 -19.80 4.87 -1.30
CA LEU A 63 -20.80 4.59 -2.32
C LEU A 63 -20.91 3.09 -2.62
N GLU A 64 -19.80 2.38 -2.56
CA GLU A 64 -19.68 0.97 -2.93
C GLU A 64 -18.86 0.19 -1.88
N PRO A 65 -19.31 0.12 -0.61
CA PRO A 65 -18.53 -0.45 0.48
C PRO A 65 -18.14 -1.93 0.25
N GLU A 66 -19.06 -2.74 -0.32
CA GLU A 66 -18.81 -4.16 -0.59
C GLU A 66 -17.60 -4.37 -1.51
N LEU A 67 -17.48 -3.54 -2.54
CA LEU A 67 -16.36 -3.59 -3.48
C LEU A 67 -15.01 -3.32 -2.78
N TRP A 68 -15.01 -2.38 -1.81
CA TRP A 68 -13.81 -2.12 -1.00
C TRP A 68 -13.47 -3.28 -0.07
N TYR A 69 -14.47 -3.92 0.54
CA TYR A 69 -14.24 -5.10 1.38
C TYR A 69 -13.70 -6.26 0.56
N GLU A 70 -14.32 -6.59 -0.55
CA GLU A 70 -13.86 -7.66 -1.44
C GLU A 70 -12.43 -7.42 -1.92
N ASN A 71 -12.15 -6.24 -2.44
CA ASN A 71 -10.85 -5.91 -3.00
C ASN A 71 -9.76 -5.78 -1.92
N ASN A 72 -10.02 -5.02 -0.84
CA ASN A 72 -8.98 -4.70 0.12
C ASN A 72 -8.83 -5.76 1.22
N VAL A 73 -9.92 -6.37 1.69
CA VAL A 73 -9.86 -7.35 2.78
C VAL A 73 -9.56 -8.74 2.25
N THR A 74 -10.42 -9.26 1.37
CA THR A 74 -10.30 -10.63 0.87
C THR A 74 -8.94 -10.87 0.21
N THR A 75 -8.51 -9.93 -0.65
CA THR A 75 -7.23 -10.05 -1.36
C THR A 75 -6.04 -9.91 -0.41
N THR A 76 -6.05 -8.93 0.50
CA THR A 76 -4.95 -8.74 1.44
C THR A 76 -4.80 -9.92 2.38
N THR A 77 -5.91 -10.43 2.95
CA THR A 77 -5.89 -11.59 3.86
C THR A 77 -5.35 -12.83 3.15
N ARG A 78 -5.69 -13.03 1.87
CA ARG A 78 -5.13 -14.13 1.06
C ARG A 78 -3.61 -13.99 0.91
N ILE A 79 -3.10 -12.80 0.58
CA ILE A 79 -1.66 -12.55 0.44
C ILE A 79 -0.93 -12.73 1.78
N GLN A 80 -1.50 -12.21 2.87
CA GLN A 80 -0.98 -12.37 4.23
C GLN A 80 -0.81 -13.85 4.58
N ARG A 81 -1.82 -14.68 4.28
CA ARG A 81 -1.79 -16.12 4.51
C ARG A 81 -0.71 -16.81 3.66
N ILE A 82 -0.67 -16.54 2.35
CA ILE A 82 0.32 -17.12 1.44
C ILE A 82 1.75 -16.80 1.92
N CYS A 83 2.02 -15.55 2.29
CA CYS A 83 3.32 -15.15 2.79
C CYS A 83 3.67 -15.84 4.11
N ASN A 84 2.71 -15.96 5.04
CA ASN A 84 2.92 -16.62 6.33
C ASN A 84 3.21 -18.13 6.17
N GLU A 85 2.42 -18.83 5.35
CA GLU A 85 2.58 -20.27 5.09
C GLU A 85 3.95 -20.59 4.47
N ASN A 86 4.48 -19.68 3.64
CA ASN A 86 5.78 -19.84 2.96
C ASN A 86 6.93 -19.13 3.69
N LYS A 87 6.68 -18.49 4.84
CA LYS A 87 7.66 -17.73 5.62
C LYS A 87 8.34 -16.62 4.82
N ILE A 88 7.61 -16.00 3.91
CA ILE A 88 8.07 -14.87 3.10
C ILE A 88 7.70 -13.56 3.82
N PRO A 89 8.65 -12.66 4.06
CA PRO A 89 8.39 -11.36 4.64
C PRO A 89 7.39 -10.54 3.81
N LEU A 90 6.47 -9.87 4.49
CA LEU A 90 5.44 -9.04 3.89
C LEU A 90 5.40 -7.65 4.52
N VAL A 91 5.54 -6.63 3.67
CA VAL A 91 5.17 -5.25 3.99
C VAL A 91 3.94 -4.89 3.16
N TYR A 92 2.94 -4.27 3.77
CA TYR A 92 1.71 -3.89 3.08
C TYR A 92 1.28 -2.46 3.39
N ALA A 93 0.56 -1.85 2.44
CA ALA A 93 0.02 -0.51 2.58
C ALA A 93 -1.18 -0.50 3.54
N SER A 94 -0.98 0.03 4.73
CA SER A 94 -2.03 0.47 5.63
C SER A 94 -2.29 1.98 5.44
N SER A 95 -2.94 2.63 6.36
CA SER A 95 -3.32 4.04 6.26
C SER A 95 -3.46 4.69 7.62
N SER A 96 -3.12 5.98 7.73
CA SER A 96 -3.46 6.79 8.90
C SER A 96 -4.98 6.88 9.17
N CYS A 97 -5.82 6.52 8.20
CA CYS A 97 -7.28 6.45 8.38
C CYS A 97 -7.71 5.44 9.45
N ILE A 98 -6.85 4.49 9.84
CA ILE A 98 -7.16 3.54 10.91
C ILE A 98 -7.38 4.22 12.28
N HIS A 99 -6.81 5.40 12.52
CA HIS A 99 -7.03 6.15 13.78
C HIS A 99 -8.48 6.62 13.95
N ALA A 100 -9.25 6.64 12.84
CA ALA A 100 -10.68 6.93 12.84
C ALA A 100 -11.38 6.00 11.83
N TRP A 101 -11.04 4.70 11.89
CA TRP A 101 -11.45 3.68 10.93
C TRP A 101 -12.95 3.60 10.70
N TRP A 102 -13.76 3.85 11.73
CA TRP A 102 -15.22 3.83 11.70
C TRP A 102 -15.86 4.92 10.83
N LYS A 103 -15.08 5.91 10.37
CA LYS A 103 -15.57 7.01 9.54
C LYS A 103 -15.71 6.67 8.07
N SER A 104 -15.16 5.55 7.62
CA SER A 104 -15.26 5.13 6.22
C SER A 104 -15.01 3.63 6.03
N PRO A 105 -15.66 2.99 5.05
CA PRO A 105 -15.36 1.61 4.67
C PRO A 105 -13.86 1.41 4.31
N TYR A 106 -13.23 2.35 3.63
CA TYR A 106 -11.79 2.31 3.38
C TYR A 106 -10.99 2.21 4.68
N GLY A 107 -11.25 3.07 5.66
CA GLY A 107 -10.59 3.02 6.97
C GLY A 107 -10.81 1.68 7.66
N THR A 108 -12.04 1.16 7.63
CA THR A 108 -12.39 -0.14 8.20
C THR A 108 -11.64 -1.27 7.52
N THR A 109 -11.53 -1.28 6.19
CA THR A 109 -10.78 -2.32 5.48
C THR A 109 -9.29 -2.31 5.87
N LYS A 110 -8.69 -1.13 6.04
CA LYS A 110 -7.29 -1.03 6.48
C LYS A 110 -7.09 -1.49 7.93
N LYS A 111 -8.05 -1.18 8.81
CA LYS A 111 -8.05 -1.68 10.19
C LYS A 111 -8.12 -3.21 10.23
N ILE A 112 -9.02 -3.82 9.46
CA ILE A 112 -9.14 -5.27 9.35
C ILE A 112 -7.83 -5.89 8.85
N ASN A 113 -7.19 -5.30 7.82
CA ASN A 113 -5.92 -5.79 7.29
C ASN A 113 -4.81 -5.82 8.36
N GLU A 114 -4.79 -4.87 9.29
CA GLU A 114 -3.85 -4.90 10.41
C GLU A 114 -4.20 -5.96 11.45
N GLU A 115 -5.49 -6.18 11.71
CA GLU A 115 -5.97 -7.18 12.68
C GLU A 115 -5.83 -8.63 12.16
N THR A 116 -5.82 -8.82 10.85
CA THR A 116 -5.65 -10.13 10.21
C THR A 116 -4.20 -10.47 9.87
N ALA A 117 -3.28 -9.52 10.08
CA ALA A 117 -1.86 -9.74 9.81
C ALA A 117 -1.25 -10.77 10.77
N PHE A 118 -0.38 -11.62 10.23
CA PHE A 118 0.38 -12.58 11.02
C PHE A 118 1.60 -11.91 11.67
N PRO A 119 2.13 -12.47 12.77
CA PRO A 119 3.35 -11.95 13.40
C PRO A 119 4.50 -11.79 12.39
N GLY A 120 5.18 -10.65 12.41
CA GLY A 120 6.26 -10.31 11.50
C GLY A 120 5.82 -9.67 10.17
N GLN A 121 4.53 -9.61 9.88
CA GLN A 121 4.02 -8.83 8.75
C GLN A 121 3.82 -7.37 9.17
N VAL A 122 4.21 -6.43 8.31
CA VAL A 122 4.25 -5.00 8.67
C VAL A 122 3.30 -4.16 7.83
N GLY A 123 2.34 -3.52 8.49
CA GLY A 123 1.45 -2.55 7.87
C GLY A 123 2.01 -1.13 7.97
N LEU A 124 2.30 -0.49 6.85
CA LEU A 124 2.77 0.89 6.81
C LEU A 124 1.59 1.85 6.72
N ARG A 125 1.38 2.65 7.76
CA ARG A 125 0.27 3.62 7.87
C ARG A 125 0.60 4.90 7.12
N PHE A 126 0.44 4.87 5.81
CA PHE A 126 0.70 6.06 4.99
C PHE A 126 -0.26 7.20 5.35
N THR A 127 0.29 8.41 5.42
CA THR A 127 -0.45 9.67 5.48
C THR A 127 -0.79 10.14 4.05
N THR A 128 -0.88 11.46 3.80
CA THR A 128 -1.15 11.95 2.45
C THR A 128 0.12 11.93 1.61
N VAL A 129 0.28 10.88 0.80
CA VAL A 129 1.43 10.73 -0.11
C VAL A 129 1.24 11.65 -1.31
N TYR A 130 2.28 12.41 -1.67
CA TYR A 130 2.30 13.31 -2.83
C TYR A 130 3.56 13.14 -3.67
N GLY A 131 3.56 13.66 -4.88
CA GLY A 131 4.68 13.60 -5.81
C GLY A 131 4.23 13.38 -7.24
N GLU A 132 5.18 13.26 -8.16
CA GLU A 132 4.91 13.01 -9.57
C GLU A 132 4.18 11.67 -9.78
N GLY A 133 3.09 11.70 -10.54
CA GLY A 133 2.22 10.55 -10.79
C GLY A 133 1.10 10.36 -9.75
N ALA A 134 1.00 11.25 -8.75
CA ALA A 134 -0.16 11.25 -7.86
C ALA A 134 -1.43 11.63 -8.63
N ARG A 135 -2.58 11.08 -8.17
CA ARG A 135 -3.87 11.38 -8.81
C ARG A 135 -4.19 12.87 -8.73
N ASP A 136 -4.61 13.45 -9.85
CA ASP A 136 -5.00 14.87 -9.95
C ASP A 136 -6.12 15.28 -8.99
N SER A 137 -6.97 14.34 -8.60
CA SER A 137 -8.03 14.56 -7.62
C SER A 137 -7.53 14.77 -6.18
N MET A 138 -6.27 14.49 -5.89
CA MET A 138 -5.67 14.68 -4.57
C MET A 138 -5.41 16.17 -4.27
N PHE A 139 -5.28 16.49 -2.98
CA PHE A 139 -5.16 17.88 -2.51
C PHE A 139 -4.04 18.66 -3.20
N ILE A 140 -2.83 18.10 -3.26
CA ILE A 140 -1.68 18.78 -3.88
C ILE A 140 -1.91 19.03 -5.38
N GLY A 141 -2.46 18.03 -6.12
CA GLY A 141 -2.81 18.22 -7.53
C GLY A 141 -3.81 19.35 -7.73
N LYS A 142 -4.86 19.40 -6.91
CA LYS A 142 -5.85 20.50 -6.95
C LYS A 142 -5.26 21.85 -6.57
N LEU A 143 -4.36 21.87 -5.59
CA LEU A 143 -3.67 23.10 -5.18
C LEU A 143 -2.83 23.68 -6.32
N LEU A 144 -2.04 22.85 -6.97
CA LEU A 144 -1.18 23.27 -8.09
C LEU A 144 -1.98 23.79 -9.30
N ARG A 145 -3.21 23.31 -9.49
CA ARG A 145 -4.11 23.83 -10.56
C ARG A 145 -5.00 24.99 -10.13
N GLY A 146 -4.84 25.49 -8.90
CA GLY A 146 -5.68 26.58 -8.38
C GLY A 146 -7.16 26.22 -8.16
N GLU A 147 -7.47 24.91 -8.02
CA GLU A 147 -8.85 24.42 -7.87
C GLU A 147 -9.34 24.43 -6.40
N ILE A 148 -8.51 24.80 -5.45
CA ILE A 148 -8.89 24.90 -4.04
C ILE A 148 -9.70 26.17 -3.81
N LYS A 149 -10.99 26.01 -3.58
CA LYS A 149 -11.94 27.14 -3.40
C LYS A 149 -12.02 27.65 -1.97
N TYR A 150 -11.64 26.85 -0.98
CA TYR A 150 -11.69 27.19 0.44
C TYR A 150 -10.67 26.36 1.22
N ALA A 151 -10.18 26.94 2.31
CA ALA A 151 -9.35 26.26 3.30
C ALA A 151 -10.19 25.85 4.52
N THR A 152 -9.77 24.81 5.19
CA THR A 152 -10.37 24.35 6.45
C THR A 152 -9.30 24.28 7.53
N ASN A 153 -9.69 24.17 8.80
CA ASN A 153 -8.76 24.00 9.92
C ASN A 153 -8.21 22.57 10.08
N HIS A 154 -8.37 21.71 9.05
CA HIS A 154 -7.83 20.36 9.11
C HIS A 154 -6.30 20.37 9.00
N ILE A 155 -5.65 19.74 9.97
CA ILE A 155 -4.22 19.45 9.93
C ILE A 155 -4.03 18.14 9.18
N ARG A 156 -3.04 18.07 8.30
CA ARG A 156 -2.68 16.90 7.52
C ARG A 156 -1.17 16.74 7.45
N ASP A 157 -0.70 15.54 7.65
CA ASP A 157 0.68 15.20 7.36
C ASP A 157 0.80 14.83 5.88
N PHE A 158 1.84 15.37 5.25
CA PHE A 158 2.19 15.08 3.87
C PHE A 158 3.55 14.39 3.84
N ILE A 159 3.66 13.36 3.02
CA ILE A 159 4.92 12.65 2.79
C ILE A 159 5.17 12.55 1.29
N HIS A 160 6.39 12.86 0.86
CA HIS A 160 6.74 12.69 -0.55
C HIS A 160 6.88 11.19 -0.88
N VAL A 161 6.53 10.83 -2.12
CA VAL A 161 6.54 9.42 -2.55
C VAL A 161 7.94 8.80 -2.48
N SER A 162 9.02 9.57 -2.67
CA SER A 162 10.40 9.08 -2.51
C SER A 162 10.65 8.60 -1.08
N ASP A 163 10.18 9.34 -0.07
CA ASP A 163 10.40 9.00 1.33
C ASP A 163 9.60 7.75 1.73
N VAL A 164 8.41 7.58 1.14
CA VAL A 164 7.63 6.33 1.28
C VAL A 164 8.41 5.15 0.71
N VAL A 165 8.98 5.32 -0.48
CA VAL A 165 9.79 4.27 -1.12
C VAL A 165 11.05 3.98 -0.32
N ASP A 166 11.77 5.01 0.16
CA ASP A 166 12.94 4.83 1.02
C ASP A 166 12.58 4.08 2.31
N GLY A 167 11.45 4.41 2.93
CA GLY A 167 10.93 3.66 4.08
C GLY A 167 10.65 2.18 3.77
N ILE A 168 10.06 1.86 2.62
CA ILE A 168 9.85 0.48 2.19
C ILE A 168 11.20 -0.24 1.96
N MET A 169 12.17 0.44 1.34
CA MET A 169 13.49 -0.13 1.06
C MET A 169 14.26 -0.48 2.34
N LEU A 170 14.06 0.23 3.47
CA LEU A 170 14.66 -0.14 4.75
C LEU A 170 14.23 -1.55 5.19
N PHE A 171 12.96 -1.90 5.01
CA PHE A 171 12.48 -3.26 5.33
C PHE A 171 13.09 -4.31 4.40
N ILE A 172 13.21 -4.02 3.12
CA ILE A 172 13.76 -4.95 2.13
C ILE A 172 15.27 -5.19 2.38
N ASN A 173 16.04 -4.13 2.63
CA ASN A 173 17.51 -4.21 2.73
C ASN A 173 17.99 -4.67 4.11
N GLU A 174 17.34 -4.21 5.18
CA GLU A 174 17.85 -4.42 6.55
C GLU A 174 17.17 -5.58 7.27
N GLY A 175 16.10 -6.14 6.71
CA GLY A 175 15.31 -7.16 7.38
C GLY A 175 14.77 -6.71 8.74
N THR A 176 14.49 -5.41 8.89
CA THR A 176 14.10 -4.77 10.15
C THR A 176 12.76 -5.29 10.69
N TYR A 177 11.96 -6.00 9.86
CA TYR A 177 10.72 -6.64 10.27
C TYR A 177 10.88 -7.63 11.44
N ASN A 178 12.07 -8.24 11.63
CA ASN A 178 12.36 -9.14 12.75
C ASN A 178 12.66 -8.40 14.07
N ARG A 179 12.80 -7.07 14.04
CA ARG A 179 13.18 -6.23 15.20
C ARG A 179 12.04 -5.36 15.71
N LEU A 180 10.91 -5.32 15.01
CA LEU A 180 9.75 -4.54 15.45
C LEU A 180 8.97 -5.34 16.49
N PRO A 181 8.61 -4.72 17.64
CA PRO A 181 7.71 -5.36 18.57
C PRO A 181 6.38 -5.65 17.88
N ALA A 182 5.83 -6.84 18.11
CA ALA A 182 4.45 -7.13 17.74
C ALA A 182 3.53 -6.21 18.55
N TYR A 183 2.80 -5.33 17.90
CA TYR A 183 1.77 -4.50 18.49
C TYR A 183 0.41 -5.10 18.27
#